data_f9cac317887e1a8a8d4a1f317280c4bf
#
_entry.id   f9cac317887e1a8a8d4a1f317280c4bf
#
_cell.length_a   1.000
_cell.length_b   1.000
_cell.length_c   1.000
_cell.angle_alpha   90.00
_cell.angle_beta   90.00
_cell.angle_gamma   90.00
#
_symmetry.space_group_name_H-M   'P 1'
#
loop_
_entity.id
_entity.type
_entity.pdbx_description
1 polymer ?
#
loop_
_entity_poly.entity_id
_entity_poly.type
_entity_poly.pdbx_seq_one_letter_code
_entity_poly.pdbx_strand_id
1 'polypeptide(L)'
;IVPPDVAQLQMQAAQASGDATAMKRAATALQMSQYYDEARRFSSMVTERSRTLDTPIYVVTGGGPGIMEAGNRGAHEVGGRSIGLNIVLPHEQAPNPYITPELCFQFHYFAMRKMHFVMRSIALVCFPGGFGTLDELFETMTLVQTGKSRARPILLFGRAFWEKLIDFQHLVDSGMISAEDLGLFHYVETAEQAWERLAEHYGFDLSGTVEGDYSDDS
;
A
#
# COMPACT_ATOMS: atom_id res chain seq x y z
N ILE A 1 -6.06 -10.24 2.82
CA ILE A 1 -7.34 -9.51 2.77
C ILE A 1 -8.00 -9.84 1.44
N VAL A 2 -9.23 -10.31 1.48
CA VAL A 2 -10.02 -10.71 0.31
C VAL A 2 -11.04 -9.61 -0.04
N PRO A 3 -11.59 -9.61 -1.28
CA PRO A 3 -12.69 -8.73 -1.66
C PRO A 3 -13.92 -8.91 -0.75
N PRO A 4 -14.78 -7.87 -0.57
CA PRO A 4 -15.95 -7.95 0.32
C PRO A 4 -16.96 -9.03 -0.03
N ASP A 5 -17.20 -9.28 -1.31
CA ASP A 5 -18.09 -10.34 -1.81
C ASP A 5 -17.57 -11.73 -1.41
N VAL A 6 -16.26 -11.97 -1.55
CA VAL A 6 -15.61 -13.21 -1.13
C VAL A 6 -15.68 -13.37 0.40
N ALA A 7 -15.42 -12.29 1.16
CA ALA A 7 -15.51 -12.30 2.62
C ALA A 7 -16.95 -12.62 3.08
N GLN A 8 -17.94 -12.08 2.39
CA GLN A 8 -19.35 -12.33 2.69
C GLN A 8 -19.76 -13.79 2.42
N LEU A 9 -19.29 -14.39 1.31
CA LEU A 9 -19.48 -15.79 1.01
C LEU A 9 -18.82 -16.70 2.07
N GLN A 10 -17.61 -16.35 2.51
CA GLN A 10 -16.93 -17.07 3.60
C GLN A 10 -17.72 -16.99 4.91
N MET A 11 -18.32 -15.84 5.23
CA MET A 11 -19.17 -15.68 6.41
C MET A 11 -20.42 -16.56 6.34
N GLN A 12 -21.12 -16.59 5.19
CA GLN A 12 -22.28 -17.43 4.98
C GLN A 12 -21.93 -18.92 5.12
N ALA A 13 -20.84 -19.36 4.53
CA ALA A 13 -20.35 -20.73 4.64
C ALA A 13 -20.00 -21.12 6.09
N ALA A 14 -19.35 -20.21 6.83
CA ALA A 14 -19.01 -20.42 8.23
C ALA A 14 -20.26 -20.52 9.12
N GLN A 15 -21.28 -19.69 8.88
CA GLN A 15 -22.55 -19.75 9.57
C GLN A 15 -23.28 -21.08 9.30
N ALA A 16 -23.29 -21.55 8.06
CA ALA A 16 -23.89 -22.83 7.69
C ALA A 16 -23.19 -24.04 8.32
N SER A 17 -21.87 -23.94 8.56
CA SER A 17 -21.11 -25.03 9.21
C SER A 17 -21.33 -25.11 10.72
N GLY A 18 -21.75 -24.02 11.38
CA GLY A 18 -21.89 -23.93 12.83
C GLY A 18 -20.54 -23.93 13.60
N ASP A 19 -19.39 -23.89 12.88
CA ASP A 19 -18.06 -23.85 13.50
C ASP A 19 -17.74 -22.45 14.02
N ALA A 20 -17.64 -22.30 15.34
CA ALA A 20 -17.34 -21.04 16.00
C ALA A 20 -15.98 -20.46 15.59
N THR A 21 -14.98 -21.30 15.31
CA THR A 21 -13.65 -20.86 14.86
C THR A 21 -13.69 -20.32 13.43
N ALA A 22 -14.43 -21.01 12.53
CA ALA A 22 -14.65 -20.56 11.18
C ALA A 22 -15.43 -19.24 11.16
N MET A 23 -16.46 -19.11 11.99
CA MET A 23 -17.24 -17.87 12.13
C MET A 23 -16.38 -16.69 12.59
N LYS A 24 -15.53 -16.88 13.60
CA LYS A 24 -14.62 -15.83 14.08
C LYS A 24 -13.64 -15.39 12.98
N ARG A 25 -13.07 -16.34 12.23
CA ARG A 25 -12.17 -16.05 11.11
C ARG A 25 -12.87 -15.29 9.99
N ALA A 26 -14.07 -15.73 9.62
CA ALA A 26 -14.87 -15.09 8.59
C ALA A 26 -15.31 -13.68 8.99
N ALA A 27 -15.67 -13.45 10.27
CA ALA A 27 -15.99 -12.13 10.78
C ALA A 27 -14.79 -11.18 10.68
N THR A 28 -13.60 -11.66 11.03
CA THR A 28 -12.36 -10.87 10.86
C THR A 28 -12.08 -10.60 9.38
N ALA A 29 -12.24 -11.58 8.49
CA ALA A 29 -12.04 -11.39 7.06
C ALA A 29 -13.02 -10.35 6.48
N LEU A 30 -14.28 -10.37 6.92
CA LEU A 30 -15.29 -9.39 6.52
C LEU A 30 -14.97 -7.99 7.02
N GLN A 31 -14.53 -7.86 8.27
CA GLN A 31 -14.07 -6.57 8.80
C GLN A 31 -12.86 -6.02 8.03
N MET A 32 -11.92 -6.88 7.68
CA MET A 32 -10.69 -6.48 6.98
C MET A 32 -10.93 -6.20 5.49
N SER A 33 -12.00 -6.72 4.89
CA SER A 33 -12.26 -6.56 3.45
C SER A 33 -12.53 -5.11 3.02
N GLN A 34 -12.92 -4.22 3.95
CA GLN A 34 -13.00 -2.78 3.68
C GLN A 34 -11.69 -2.20 3.13
N TYR A 35 -10.55 -2.72 3.58
CA TYR A 35 -9.24 -2.26 3.09
C TYR A 35 -8.95 -2.69 1.66
N TYR A 36 -9.59 -3.74 1.16
CA TYR A 36 -9.54 -4.10 -0.26
C TYR A 36 -10.20 -3.00 -1.11
N ASP A 37 -11.39 -2.54 -0.70
CA ASP A 37 -12.11 -1.49 -1.41
C ASP A 37 -11.36 -0.15 -1.32
N GLU A 38 -10.81 0.20 -0.16
CA GLU A 38 -10.01 1.42 -0.03
C GLU A 38 -8.73 1.38 -0.87
N ALA A 39 -8.04 0.24 -0.96
CA ALA A 39 -6.86 0.08 -1.81
C ALA A 39 -7.21 0.21 -3.29
N ARG A 40 -8.30 -0.42 -3.73
CA ARG A 40 -8.81 -0.33 -5.09
C ARG A 40 -9.21 1.11 -5.44
N ARG A 41 -9.96 1.77 -4.55
CA ARG A 41 -10.42 3.16 -4.71
C ARG A 41 -9.26 4.14 -4.74
N PHE A 42 -8.31 4.02 -3.83
CA PHE A 42 -7.09 4.83 -3.82
C PHE A 42 -6.31 4.70 -5.13
N SER A 43 -6.13 3.47 -5.61
CA SER A 43 -5.43 3.20 -6.86
C SER A 43 -6.15 3.79 -8.08
N SER A 44 -7.49 3.70 -8.14
CA SER A 44 -8.28 4.35 -9.18
C SER A 44 -8.07 5.86 -9.17
N MET A 45 -8.16 6.47 -7.99
CA MET A 45 -8.00 7.90 -7.79
C MET A 45 -6.61 8.40 -8.18
N VAL A 46 -5.55 7.72 -7.75
CA VAL A 46 -4.16 8.03 -8.13
C VAL A 46 -4.01 7.97 -9.65
N THR A 47 -4.54 6.91 -10.27
CA THR A 47 -4.43 6.68 -11.71
C THR A 47 -5.15 7.76 -12.53
N GLU A 48 -6.37 8.14 -12.13
CA GLU A 48 -7.14 9.19 -12.81
C GLU A 48 -6.46 10.55 -12.68
N ARG A 49 -6.08 10.92 -11.48
CA ARG A 49 -5.45 12.22 -11.19
C ARG A 49 -4.05 12.33 -11.77
N SER A 50 -3.33 11.21 -11.88
CA SER A 50 -2.02 11.15 -12.53
C SER A 50 -2.04 11.57 -14.00
N ARG A 51 -3.18 11.50 -14.70
CA ARG A 51 -3.29 11.89 -16.11
C ARG A 51 -3.11 13.39 -16.35
N THR A 52 -3.31 14.19 -15.33
CA THR A 52 -3.16 15.65 -15.40
C THR A 52 -1.80 16.13 -14.93
N LEU A 53 -0.96 15.21 -14.39
CA LEU A 53 0.39 15.53 -13.94
C LEU A 53 1.37 15.52 -15.10
N ASP A 54 2.35 16.44 -15.10
CA ASP A 54 3.43 16.49 -16.10
C ASP A 54 4.25 15.19 -16.11
N THR A 55 4.46 14.60 -14.94
CA THR A 55 5.09 13.29 -14.78
C THR A 55 4.07 12.29 -14.22
N PRO A 56 3.63 11.31 -15.01
CA PRO A 56 2.66 10.32 -14.55
C PRO A 56 3.14 9.49 -13.37
N ILE A 57 2.24 9.27 -12.42
CA ILE A 57 2.45 8.39 -11.26
C ILE A 57 1.78 7.06 -11.53
N TYR A 58 2.46 5.98 -11.19
CA TYR A 58 1.96 4.61 -11.35
C TYR A 58 1.83 3.92 -10.02
N VAL A 59 0.77 3.13 -9.87
CA VAL A 59 0.63 2.20 -8.75
C VAL A 59 1.55 1.03 -8.96
N VAL A 60 2.37 0.73 -7.95
CA VAL A 60 3.31 -0.39 -7.92
C VAL A 60 2.95 -1.32 -6.79
N THR A 61 2.81 -2.60 -7.06
CA THR A 61 2.54 -3.62 -6.04
C THR A 61 3.50 -4.80 -6.16
N GLY A 62 3.43 -5.70 -5.18
CA GLY A 62 4.14 -6.99 -5.28
C GLY A 62 3.51 -8.00 -6.24
N GLY A 63 2.41 -7.64 -6.92
CA GLY A 63 1.79 -8.45 -7.95
C GLY A 63 0.98 -9.66 -7.46
N GLY A 64 0.94 -9.93 -6.17
CA GLY A 64 0.18 -11.04 -5.59
C GLY A 64 -1.32 -10.75 -5.41
N PRO A 65 -2.05 -11.65 -4.72
CA PRO A 65 -3.47 -11.50 -4.43
C PRO A 65 -3.76 -10.48 -3.30
N GLY A 66 -5.02 -10.24 -3.02
CA GLY A 66 -5.48 -9.42 -1.90
C GLY A 66 -5.28 -7.94 -2.12
N ILE A 67 -4.64 -7.24 -1.21
CA ILE A 67 -4.40 -5.78 -1.30
C ILE A 67 -3.57 -5.41 -2.55
N MET A 68 -2.60 -6.24 -2.92
CA MET A 68 -1.81 -6.02 -4.14
C MET A 68 -2.68 -6.10 -5.39
N GLU A 69 -3.57 -7.09 -5.44
CA GLU A 69 -4.58 -7.21 -6.50
C GLU A 69 -5.53 -6.02 -6.50
N ALA A 70 -6.02 -5.59 -5.34
CA ALA A 70 -6.90 -4.43 -5.23
C ALA A 70 -6.25 -3.17 -5.82
N GLY A 71 -4.98 -2.94 -5.53
CA GLY A 71 -4.21 -1.84 -6.09
C GLY A 71 -4.09 -1.91 -7.62
N ASN A 72 -3.70 -3.06 -8.17
CA ASN A 72 -3.61 -3.22 -9.63
C ASN A 72 -4.99 -3.13 -10.30
N ARG A 73 -6.01 -3.70 -9.68
CA ARG A 73 -7.39 -3.68 -10.16
C ARG A 73 -7.97 -2.27 -10.25
N GLY A 74 -7.76 -1.45 -9.23
CA GLY A 74 -8.21 -0.06 -9.23
C GLY A 74 -7.64 0.74 -10.40
N ALA A 75 -6.34 0.59 -10.71
CA ALA A 75 -5.74 1.22 -11.88
C ALA A 75 -6.31 0.69 -13.20
N HIS A 76 -6.47 -0.64 -13.30
CA HIS A 76 -7.00 -1.31 -14.49
C HIS A 76 -8.43 -0.87 -14.83
N GLU A 77 -9.32 -0.78 -13.84
CA GLU A 77 -10.73 -0.45 -14.02
C GLU A 77 -10.98 0.95 -14.58
N VAL A 78 -10.06 1.87 -14.33
CA VAL A 78 -10.10 3.22 -14.93
C VAL A 78 -9.25 3.33 -16.21
N GLY A 79 -8.84 2.21 -16.79
CA GLY A 79 -8.07 2.16 -18.04
C GLY A 79 -6.63 2.66 -17.90
N GLY A 80 -6.07 2.63 -16.69
CA GLY A 80 -4.69 2.99 -16.42
C GLY A 80 -3.75 1.79 -16.38
N ARG A 81 -2.45 2.08 -16.20
CA ARG A 81 -1.37 1.09 -16.14
C ARG A 81 -0.92 0.95 -14.69
N SER A 82 -0.54 -0.25 -14.31
CA SER A 82 0.05 -0.53 -13.00
C SER A 82 1.21 -1.52 -13.12
N ILE A 83 2.10 -1.49 -12.14
CA ILE A 83 3.34 -2.26 -12.14
C ILE A 83 3.23 -3.38 -11.10
N GLY A 84 3.65 -4.59 -11.46
CA GLY A 84 3.80 -5.72 -10.56
C GLY A 84 5.28 -6.11 -10.41
N LEU A 85 5.81 -6.03 -9.19
CA LEU A 85 7.16 -6.50 -8.86
C LEU A 85 7.05 -7.85 -8.14
N ASN A 86 6.91 -8.92 -8.91
CA ASN A 86 6.70 -10.27 -8.37
C ASN A 86 8.01 -10.88 -7.87
N ILE A 87 7.89 -11.77 -6.89
CA ILE A 87 8.99 -12.63 -6.43
C ILE A 87 8.65 -14.08 -6.73
N VAL A 88 9.62 -14.79 -7.30
CA VAL A 88 9.48 -16.24 -7.51
C VAL A 88 9.59 -16.93 -6.15
N LEU A 89 8.54 -17.64 -5.75
CA LEU A 89 8.49 -18.42 -4.53
C LEU A 89 8.34 -19.91 -4.83
N PRO A 90 8.80 -20.82 -3.95
CA PRO A 90 8.70 -22.27 -4.17
C PRO A 90 7.27 -22.78 -4.40
N HIS A 91 6.27 -22.07 -3.86
CA HIS A 91 4.84 -22.31 -4.09
C HIS A 91 4.27 -21.14 -4.88
N GLU A 92 4.55 -21.12 -6.17
CA GLU A 92 4.32 -20.00 -7.05
C GLU A 92 2.82 -19.65 -7.15
N GLN A 93 2.45 -18.46 -6.70
CA GLN A 93 1.20 -17.82 -7.06
C GLN A 93 1.45 -17.08 -8.38
N ALA A 94 0.59 -17.32 -9.38
CA ALA A 94 0.59 -16.51 -10.59
C ALA A 94 0.36 -15.02 -10.22
N PRO A 95 0.97 -14.07 -10.96
CA PRO A 95 0.65 -12.67 -10.83
C PRO A 95 -0.85 -12.43 -10.97
N ASN A 96 -1.38 -11.45 -10.22
CA ASN A 96 -2.79 -11.10 -10.35
C ASN A 96 -3.09 -10.57 -11.78
N PRO A 97 -4.32 -10.79 -12.31
CA PRO A 97 -4.67 -10.54 -13.70
C PRO A 97 -4.78 -9.06 -14.08
N TYR A 98 -4.69 -8.14 -13.12
CA TYR A 98 -4.89 -6.71 -13.33
C TYR A 98 -3.59 -5.92 -13.56
N ILE A 99 -2.43 -6.56 -13.44
CA ILE A 99 -1.15 -5.95 -13.75
C ILE A 99 -1.07 -5.71 -15.27
N THR A 100 -0.54 -4.54 -15.67
CA THR A 100 -0.21 -4.30 -17.07
C THR A 100 0.83 -5.33 -17.53
N PRO A 101 0.57 -6.17 -18.55
CA PRO A 101 1.40 -7.34 -18.86
C PRO A 101 2.88 -7.01 -19.07
N GLU A 102 3.20 -5.93 -19.80
CA GLU A 102 4.57 -5.49 -20.05
C GLU A 102 5.24 -4.82 -18.86
N LEU A 103 4.51 -4.56 -17.78
CA LEU A 103 4.98 -4.01 -16.50
C LEU A 103 4.97 -5.04 -15.37
N CYS A 104 4.85 -6.31 -15.70
CA CYS A 104 4.94 -7.43 -14.76
C CYS A 104 6.38 -7.95 -14.72
N PHE A 105 7.12 -7.60 -13.67
CA PHE A 105 8.51 -8.00 -13.50
C PHE A 105 8.62 -9.14 -12.50
N GLN A 106 9.52 -10.09 -12.74
CA GLN A 106 9.78 -11.22 -11.86
C GLN A 106 11.20 -11.12 -11.28
N PHE A 107 11.31 -11.22 -9.97
CA PHE A 107 12.58 -11.21 -9.24
C PHE A 107 12.84 -12.56 -8.58
N HIS A 108 14.09 -12.99 -8.57
CA HIS A 108 14.54 -14.18 -7.86
C HIS A 108 15.08 -13.85 -6.46
N TYR A 109 15.52 -12.59 -6.26
CA TYR A 109 16.13 -12.13 -5.01
C TYR A 109 15.34 -10.98 -4.40
N PHE A 110 15.00 -11.11 -3.12
CA PHE A 110 14.29 -10.07 -2.36
C PHE A 110 15.03 -8.73 -2.37
N ALA A 111 16.36 -8.73 -2.20
CA ALA A 111 17.15 -7.51 -2.16
C ALA A 111 16.99 -6.65 -3.42
N MET A 112 17.04 -7.26 -4.61
CA MET A 112 16.86 -6.55 -5.88
C MET A 112 15.44 -5.97 -6.01
N ARG A 113 14.44 -6.77 -5.63
CA ARG A 113 13.04 -6.33 -5.66
C ARG A 113 12.81 -5.13 -4.74
N LYS A 114 13.32 -5.17 -3.51
CA LYS A 114 13.23 -4.08 -2.53
C LYS A 114 13.85 -2.79 -3.04
N MET A 115 15.03 -2.86 -3.66
CA MET A 115 15.66 -1.69 -4.27
C MET A 115 14.71 -1.01 -5.27
N HIS A 116 14.05 -1.79 -6.13
CA HIS A 116 13.11 -1.23 -7.11
C HIS A 116 11.86 -0.60 -6.48
N PHE A 117 11.38 -1.12 -5.35
CA PHE A 117 10.29 -0.48 -4.60
C PHE A 117 10.73 0.87 -4.05
N VAL A 118 11.88 0.94 -3.42
CA VAL A 118 12.31 2.13 -2.70
C VAL A 118 12.84 3.22 -3.64
N MET A 119 13.69 2.88 -4.61
CA MET A 119 14.42 3.87 -5.41
C MET A 119 13.53 4.81 -6.23
N ARG A 120 12.36 4.33 -6.67
CA ARG A 120 11.48 5.06 -7.58
C ARG A 120 10.12 5.41 -7.00
N SER A 121 9.85 5.01 -5.75
CA SER A 121 8.59 5.32 -5.12
C SER A 121 8.57 6.76 -4.61
N ILE A 122 7.48 7.45 -4.88
CA ILE A 122 7.19 8.78 -4.34
C ILE A 122 6.45 8.69 -3.01
N ALA A 123 5.84 7.56 -2.71
CA ALA A 123 5.16 7.29 -1.43
C ALA A 123 5.17 5.79 -1.14
N LEU A 124 5.05 5.45 0.13
CA LEU A 124 4.73 4.11 0.59
C LEU A 124 3.35 4.12 1.23
N VAL A 125 2.48 3.22 0.76
CA VAL A 125 1.13 3.08 1.30
C VAL A 125 0.97 1.66 1.83
N CYS A 126 0.87 1.54 3.15
CA CYS A 126 0.74 0.27 3.86
C CYS A 126 -0.69 0.05 4.32
N PHE A 127 -1.30 -0.99 3.83
CA PHE A 127 -2.55 -1.55 4.36
C PHE A 127 -2.23 -2.60 5.43
N PRO A 128 -3.20 -2.98 6.29
CA PRO A 128 -3.00 -4.07 7.23
C PRO A 128 -2.41 -5.29 6.55
N GLY A 129 -1.27 -5.76 7.03
CA GLY A 129 -0.49 -6.81 6.37
C GLY A 129 0.43 -7.58 7.32
N GLY A 130 1.12 -8.55 6.78
CA GLY A 130 2.05 -9.40 7.53
C GLY A 130 3.50 -8.93 7.43
N PHE A 131 4.42 -9.89 7.61
CA PHE A 131 5.86 -9.61 7.67
C PHE A 131 6.42 -8.91 6.44
N GLY A 132 5.95 -9.22 5.23
CA GLY A 132 6.40 -8.53 4.03
C GLY A 132 6.03 -7.04 4.03
N THR A 133 4.84 -6.68 4.52
CA THR A 133 4.43 -5.27 4.68
C THR A 133 5.26 -4.57 5.74
N LEU A 134 5.52 -5.21 6.88
CA LEU A 134 6.35 -4.66 7.96
C LEU A 134 7.80 -4.45 7.51
N ASP A 135 8.32 -5.38 6.74
CA ASP A 135 9.67 -5.33 6.18
C ASP A 135 9.87 -4.10 5.28
N GLU A 136 8.96 -3.85 4.33
CA GLU A 136 9.01 -2.65 3.47
C GLU A 136 8.75 -1.36 4.27
N LEU A 137 7.88 -1.41 5.28
CA LEU A 137 7.59 -0.26 6.13
C LEU A 137 8.84 0.18 6.92
N PHE A 138 9.45 -0.74 7.67
CA PHE A 138 10.60 -0.40 8.51
C PHE A 138 11.85 -0.09 7.70
N GLU A 139 12.06 -0.73 6.55
CA GLU A 139 13.14 -0.36 5.64
C GLU A 139 12.96 1.08 5.15
N THR A 140 11.77 1.43 4.66
CA THR A 140 11.50 2.79 4.17
C THR A 140 11.63 3.82 5.28
N MET A 141 11.08 3.56 6.48
CA MET A 141 11.24 4.44 7.64
C MET A 141 12.72 4.66 7.99
N THR A 142 13.50 3.60 8.03
CA THR A 142 14.93 3.67 8.34
C THR A 142 15.70 4.48 7.30
N LEU A 143 15.42 4.29 6.02
CA LEU A 143 16.08 5.02 4.94
C LEU A 143 15.74 6.51 4.94
N VAL A 144 14.51 6.89 5.27
CA VAL A 144 14.10 8.29 5.40
C VAL A 144 14.70 8.90 6.67
N GLN A 145 14.60 8.22 7.82
CA GLN A 145 15.17 8.65 9.10
C GLN A 145 16.66 8.95 9.00
N THR A 146 17.41 8.09 8.32
CA THR A 146 18.88 8.21 8.19
C THR A 146 19.31 9.10 7.03
N GLY A 147 18.39 9.74 6.31
CA GLY A 147 18.69 10.57 5.16
C GLY A 147 19.28 9.81 3.95
N LYS A 148 19.15 8.48 3.91
CA LYS A 148 19.58 7.65 2.77
C LYS A 148 18.54 7.61 1.65
N SER A 149 17.35 8.10 1.90
CA SER A 149 16.28 8.28 0.93
C SER A 149 15.62 9.62 1.13
N ARG A 150 15.10 10.22 0.05
CA ARG A 150 14.34 11.48 0.13
C ARG A 150 13.12 11.28 1.04
N ALA A 151 12.74 12.34 1.75
CA ALA A 151 11.48 12.36 2.49
C ALA A 151 10.31 12.11 1.52
N ARG A 152 9.39 11.25 1.95
CA ARG A 152 8.20 10.89 1.17
C ARG A 152 7.06 10.51 2.12
N PRO A 153 5.81 10.67 1.71
CA PRO A 153 4.68 10.20 2.51
C PRO A 153 4.76 8.70 2.77
N ILE A 154 4.68 8.31 4.04
CA ILE A 154 4.48 6.93 4.48
C ILE A 154 3.10 6.89 5.13
N LEU A 155 2.15 6.21 4.48
CA LEU A 155 0.74 6.20 4.87
C LEU A 155 0.35 4.82 5.41
N LEU A 156 -0.22 4.79 6.60
CA LEU A 156 -0.67 3.59 7.29
C LEU A 156 -2.21 3.56 7.32
N PHE A 157 -2.81 2.75 6.48
CA PHE A 157 -4.26 2.58 6.47
C PHE A 157 -4.75 1.77 7.66
N GLY A 158 -5.75 2.32 8.38
CA GLY A 158 -6.37 1.64 9.51
C GLY A 158 -5.60 1.80 10.81
N ARG A 159 -5.63 2.99 11.42
CA ARG A 159 -4.97 3.33 12.68
C ARG A 159 -5.11 2.25 13.74
N ALA A 160 -6.34 1.74 13.94
CA ALA A 160 -6.62 0.75 14.97
C ALA A 160 -5.85 -0.57 14.80
N PHE A 161 -5.54 -0.96 13.57
CA PHE A 161 -4.70 -2.13 13.29
C PHE A 161 -3.25 -1.87 13.68
N TRP A 162 -2.70 -0.72 13.25
CA TRP A 162 -1.29 -0.38 13.45
C TRP A 162 -0.95 -0.10 14.90
N GLU A 163 -1.77 0.67 15.62
CA GLU A 163 -1.57 0.97 17.04
C GLU A 163 -1.68 -0.29 17.92
N LYS A 164 -2.46 -1.27 17.50
CA LYS A 164 -2.51 -2.56 18.20
C LYS A 164 -1.30 -3.45 17.90
N LEU A 165 -0.69 -3.28 16.71
CA LEU A 165 0.43 -4.10 16.26
C LEU A 165 1.77 -3.55 16.73
N ILE A 166 1.94 -2.22 16.73
CA ILE A 166 3.21 -1.54 17.01
C ILE A 166 2.94 -0.37 17.95
N ASP A 167 3.59 -0.37 19.08
CA ASP A 167 3.62 0.77 19.99
C ASP A 167 4.83 1.66 19.67
N PHE A 168 4.63 2.59 18.74
CA PHE A 168 5.67 3.54 18.35
C PHE A 168 6.05 4.51 19.49
N GLN A 169 5.10 4.83 20.39
CA GLN A 169 5.40 5.68 21.54
C GLN A 169 6.35 4.98 22.50
N HIS A 170 6.20 3.66 22.68
CA HIS A 170 7.13 2.88 23.49
C HIS A 170 8.57 2.92 22.95
N LEU A 171 8.75 3.00 21.63
CA LEU A 171 10.10 3.15 21.04
C LEU A 171 10.72 4.51 21.40
N VAL A 172 9.91 5.58 21.42
CA VAL A 172 10.35 6.91 21.87
C VAL A 172 10.70 6.88 23.36
N ASP A 173 9.80 6.37 24.20
CA ASP A 173 9.97 6.33 25.67
C ASP A 173 11.18 5.49 26.07
N SER A 174 11.52 4.47 25.28
CA SER A 174 12.70 3.62 25.47
C SER A 174 13.99 4.21 24.91
N GLY A 175 13.92 5.36 24.23
CA GLY A 175 15.07 6.00 23.60
C GLY A 175 15.60 5.29 22.34
N MET A 176 14.79 4.42 21.71
CA MET A 176 15.18 3.71 20.49
C MET A 176 15.01 4.58 19.24
N ILE A 177 14.06 5.50 19.25
CA ILE A 177 13.83 6.51 18.21
C ILE A 177 13.59 7.87 18.88
N SER A 178 13.67 8.97 18.10
CA SER A 178 13.35 10.30 18.58
C SER A 178 11.84 10.59 18.50
N ALA A 179 11.36 11.60 19.22
CA ALA A 179 9.95 12.01 19.13
C ALA A 179 9.60 12.54 17.74
N GLU A 180 10.56 13.16 17.04
CA GLU A 180 10.42 13.66 15.67
C GLU A 180 10.18 12.52 14.67
N ASP A 181 10.69 11.32 14.95
CA ASP A 181 10.52 10.14 14.08
C ASP A 181 9.05 9.69 13.96
N LEU A 182 8.19 10.07 14.92
CA LEU A 182 6.75 9.85 14.82
C LEU A 182 6.12 10.64 13.67
N GLY A 183 6.77 11.69 13.20
CA GLY A 183 6.37 12.47 12.02
C GLY A 183 6.69 11.83 10.67
N LEU A 184 7.41 10.69 10.64
CA LEU A 184 7.78 10.00 9.39
C LEU A 184 6.58 9.36 8.69
N PHE A 185 5.51 9.07 9.41
CA PHE A 185 4.33 8.39 8.87
C PHE A 185 3.03 9.06 9.29
N HIS A 186 1.97 8.79 8.56
CA HIS A 186 0.63 9.28 8.84
C HIS A 186 -0.38 8.14 8.80
N TYR A 187 -1.30 8.13 9.77
CA TYR A 187 -2.46 7.26 9.70
C TYR A 187 -3.52 7.85 8.78
N VAL A 188 -4.13 7.01 7.97
CA VAL A 188 -5.24 7.35 7.08
C VAL A 188 -6.31 6.25 7.14
N GLU A 189 -7.56 6.64 6.92
CA GLU A 189 -8.69 5.70 6.94
C GLU A 189 -9.35 5.58 5.58
N THR A 190 -9.21 6.57 4.70
CA THR A 190 -9.86 6.59 3.39
C THR A 190 -8.89 6.94 2.26
N ALA A 191 -9.28 6.56 1.05
CA ALA A 191 -8.53 6.89 -0.17
C ALA A 191 -8.34 8.40 -0.37
N GLU A 192 -9.35 9.20 0.01
CA GLU A 192 -9.29 10.65 -0.06
C GLU A 192 -8.23 11.21 0.88
N GLN A 193 -8.21 10.78 2.15
CA GLN A 193 -7.20 11.21 3.12
C GLN A 193 -5.79 10.85 2.64
N ALA A 194 -5.62 9.67 2.05
CA ALA A 194 -4.34 9.26 1.49
C ALA A 194 -3.91 10.16 0.32
N TRP A 195 -4.82 10.50 -0.58
CA TRP A 195 -4.52 11.42 -1.67
C TRP A 195 -4.21 12.83 -1.17
N GLU A 196 -4.97 13.36 -0.21
CA GLU A 196 -4.73 14.67 0.39
C GLU A 196 -3.30 14.78 0.94
N ARG A 197 -2.81 13.74 1.63
CA ARG A 197 -1.42 13.69 2.13
C ARG A 197 -0.39 13.69 1.02
N LEU A 198 -0.65 12.99 -0.09
CA LEU A 198 0.23 13.03 -1.26
C LEU A 198 0.24 14.43 -1.89
N ALA A 199 -0.93 15.00 -2.10
CA ALA A 199 -1.10 16.31 -2.72
C ALA A 199 -0.44 17.41 -1.88
N GLU A 200 -0.63 17.38 -0.55
CA GLU A 200 0.01 18.30 0.39
C GLU A 200 1.55 18.23 0.31
N HIS A 201 2.10 17.00 0.26
CA HIS A 201 3.56 16.80 0.24
C HIS A 201 4.22 17.27 -1.06
N TYR A 202 3.56 17.03 -2.21
CA TYR A 202 4.11 17.33 -3.53
C TYR A 202 3.58 18.61 -4.16
N GLY A 203 2.67 19.32 -3.49
CA GLY A 203 2.03 20.52 -4.06
C GLY A 203 1.11 20.19 -5.25
N PHE A 204 0.56 18.96 -5.32
CA PHE A 204 -0.42 18.65 -6.34
C PHE A 204 -1.70 19.42 -6.05
N ASP A 205 -2.29 20.05 -7.08
CA ASP A 205 -3.63 20.58 -6.94
C ASP A 205 -4.60 19.43 -6.60
N LEU A 206 -5.47 19.64 -5.61
CA LEU A 206 -6.50 18.68 -5.22
C LEU A 206 -7.45 18.37 -6.38
N SER A 207 -7.56 19.26 -7.37
CA SER A 207 -8.26 19.05 -8.65
C SER A 207 -7.45 18.25 -9.68
N GLY A 208 -6.16 18.00 -9.45
CA GLY A 208 -5.28 17.19 -10.31
C GLY A 208 -4.37 17.98 -11.24
N THR A 209 -4.26 19.32 -11.12
CA THR A 209 -3.27 20.13 -11.86
C THR A 209 -2.04 20.39 -11.01
N VAL A 210 -0.85 20.41 -11.61
CA VAL A 210 0.43 20.65 -10.91
C VAL A 210 0.81 22.13 -10.98
N GLU A 211 1.06 22.74 -9.82
CA GLU A 211 1.97 23.89 -9.71
C GLU A 211 3.22 23.43 -8.96
N GLY A 212 4.29 23.12 -9.67
CA GLY A 212 5.57 22.81 -9.03
C GLY A 212 6.67 22.38 -10.00
N ASP A 213 7.75 23.12 -9.91
CA ASP A 213 9.00 22.94 -10.64
C ASP A 213 9.76 21.70 -10.11
N TYR A 214 9.77 20.60 -10.86
CA TYR A 214 10.65 19.46 -10.61
C TYR A 214 12.01 19.74 -11.24
N SER A 215 12.85 20.55 -10.59
CA SER A 215 14.26 20.59 -10.95
C SER A 215 14.90 19.25 -10.61
N ASP A 216 15.29 18.52 -11.65
CA ASP A 216 16.16 17.35 -11.61
C ASP A 216 17.52 17.78 -11.06
N ASP A 217 17.76 17.54 -9.78
CA ASP A 217 19.12 17.53 -9.22
C ASP A 217 19.60 16.08 -9.19
N SER A 218 20.38 15.75 -10.20
CA SER A 218 21.20 14.55 -10.38
C SER A 218 22.20 14.29 -9.25
#